data_8cee5243f087ca1c7715a681e80f9e11
#
_entry.id   8cee5243f087ca1c7715a681e80f9e11
#
_cell.length_a   1.000
_cell.length_b   1.000
_cell.length_c   1.000
_cell.angle_alpha   90.00
_cell.angle_beta   90.00
_cell.angle_gamma   90.00
#
_symmetry.space_group_name_H-M   'P 1'
#
loop_
_entity.id
_entity.type
_entity.pdbx_description
1 polymer ?
#
loop_
_entity_poly.entity_id
_entity_poly.type
_entity_poly.pdbx_seq_one_letter_code
_entity_poly.pdbx_strand_id
1 'polypeptide(L)'
;ISSALREKYSASGTSHLLAVSGLHIGIAFLLINLLLLPLVLFHYGNVVRSVAAVALIWLYVWLCGFSPSAVRAAIMFSALQLSFASLRNYSSINILAATAFVMLVFDSHLLFDISFQLSFIAVAAILLWAVPLIRVCRTRNRFVDTLVSVMLVGTASTIATIPLVSSTFSIVSIVGILINPLVILLANATLLSGILTFAIPRLGAIAVWCAEWQNRAVEWAASLPYGHFSITLPEWAVWLAYAVMATVTTLFFLFRGEKRR
;
A
#
# COMPACT_ATOMS: atom_id res chain seq x y z
N ILE A 1 -2.25 22.19 -2.63
CA ILE A 1 -3.30 21.52 -3.41
C ILE A 1 -4.59 22.31 -3.16
N SER A 2 -5.30 22.73 -4.23
CA SER A 2 -6.56 23.46 -4.10
C SER A 2 -7.64 22.60 -3.44
N SER A 3 -8.59 23.23 -2.73
CA SER A 3 -9.72 22.53 -2.10
C SER A 3 -10.54 21.74 -3.13
N ALA A 4 -10.75 22.31 -4.33
CA ALA A 4 -11.45 21.67 -5.44
C ALA A 4 -10.77 20.39 -5.93
N LEU A 5 -9.43 20.34 -5.97
CA LEU A 5 -8.70 19.13 -6.35
C LEU A 5 -8.81 18.07 -5.27
N ARG A 6 -8.73 18.45 -4.00
CA ARG A 6 -8.89 17.54 -2.87
C ARG A 6 -10.27 16.87 -2.86
N GLU A 7 -11.33 17.62 -3.20
CA GLU A 7 -12.69 17.10 -3.33
C GLU A 7 -12.81 16.06 -4.44
N LYS A 8 -12.22 16.32 -5.62
CA LYS A 8 -12.19 15.35 -6.73
C LYS A 8 -11.46 14.05 -6.36
N TYR A 9 -10.33 14.15 -5.64
CA TYR A 9 -9.63 12.97 -5.13
C TYR A 9 -10.46 12.20 -4.10
N SER A 10 -11.27 12.89 -3.28
CA SER A 10 -12.20 12.25 -2.35
C SER A 10 -13.33 11.54 -3.08
N ALA A 11 -13.96 12.20 -4.04
CA ALA A 11 -15.06 11.64 -4.83
C ALA A 11 -14.64 10.42 -5.67
N SER A 12 -13.41 10.43 -6.20
CA SER A 12 -12.85 9.28 -6.93
C SER A 12 -12.38 8.13 -6.03
N GLY A 13 -12.38 8.29 -4.69
CA GLY A 13 -11.87 7.30 -3.74
C GLY A 13 -10.34 7.20 -3.69
N THR A 14 -9.62 8.20 -4.22
CA THR A 14 -8.16 8.21 -4.32
C THR A 14 -7.49 9.19 -3.35
N SER A 15 -8.21 9.70 -2.36
CA SER A 15 -7.73 10.68 -1.38
C SER A 15 -6.48 10.23 -0.60
N HIS A 16 -6.30 8.92 -0.43
CA HIS A 16 -5.11 8.34 0.23
C HIS A 16 -3.79 8.64 -0.49
N LEU A 17 -3.82 9.03 -1.77
CA LEU A 17 -2.64 9.40 -2.55
C LEU A 17 -2.16 10.83 -2.28
N LEU A 18 -3.00 11.68 -1.69
CA LEU A 18 -2.65 13.06 -1.35
C LEU A 18 -1.78 13.16 -0.07
N ALA A 19 -1.75 12.12 0.74
CA ALA A 19 -0.91 12.02 1.92
C ALA A 19 0.33 11.17 1.62
N VAL A 20 1.40 11.38 2.42
CA VAL A 20 2.55 10.47 2.36
C VAL A 20 2.08 9.09 2.79
N SER A 21 2.05 8.16 1.84
CA SER A 21 1.52 6.81 2.02
C SER A 21 2.63 5.78 2.19
N GLY A 22 2.27 4.58 2.65
CA GLY A 22 3.20 3.45 2.70
C GLY A 22 3.83 3.11 1.35
N LEU A 23 3.15 3.44 0.24
CA LEU A 23 3.66 3.28 -1.11
C LEU A 23 4.88 4.19 -1.38
N HIS A 24 4.84 5.46 -0.94
CA HIS A 24 5.95 6.39 -1.06
C HIS A 24 7.17 5.87 -0.30
N ILE A 25 6.96 5.36 0.93
CA ILE A 25 8.02 4.74 1.73
C ILE A 25 8.55 3.47 1.05
N GLY A 26 7.68 2.68 0.41
CA GLY A 26 8.07 1.48 -0.34
C GLY A 26 8.98 1.80 -1.53
N ILE A 27 8.69 2.86 -2.28
CA ILE A 27 9.55 3.31 -3.39
C ILE A 27 10.89 3.83 -2.85
N ALA A 28 10.86 4.66 -1.79
CA ALA A 28 12.08 5.13 -1.13
C ALA A 28 12.94 3.95 -0.66
N PHE A 29 12.32 2.94 -0.01
CA PHE A 29 12.99 1.72 0.42
C PHE A 29 13.63 0.96 -0.75
N LEU A 30 12.92 0.81 -1.86
CA LEU A 30 13.44 0.17 -3.07
C LEU A 30 14.65 0.92 -3.62
N LEU A 31 14.56 2.24 -3.76
CA LEU A 31 15.63 3.09 -4.27
C LEU A 31 16.86 3.08 -3.35
N ILE A 32 16.65 3.16 -2.03
CA ILE A 32 17.71 3.04 -1.03
C ILE A 32 18.42 1.70 -1.17
N ASN A 33 17.68 0.60 -1.26
CA ASN A 33 18.26 -0.73 -1.43
C ASN A 33 19.00 -0.89 -2.74
N LEU A 34 18.54 -0.27 -3.82
CA LEU A 34 19.23 -0.27 -5.11
C LEU A 34 20.54 0.55 -5.04
N LEU A 35 20.50 1.73 -4.41
CA LEU A 35 21.66 2.59 -4.22
C LEU A 35 22.73 1.91 -3.36
N LEU A 36 22.30 1.16 -2.34
CA LEU A 36 23.21 0.44 -1.44
C LEU A 36 23.63 -0.94 -1.96
N LEU A 37 23.19 -1.35 -3.17
CA LEU A 37 23.53 -2.64 -3.76
C LEU A 37 25.05 -2.89 -3.87
N PRO A 38 25.90 -1.90 -4.24
CA PRO A 38 27.34 -2.12 -4.32
C PRO A 38 27.98 -2.54 -2.99
N LEU A 39 27.36 -2.21 -1.85
CA LEU A 39 27.88 -2.59 -0.53
C LEU A 39 27.93 -4.11 -0.34
N VAL A 40 27.12 -4.88 -1.07
CA VAL A 40 27.08 -6.36 -0.99
C VAL A 40 28.43 -6.99 -1.39
N LEU A 41 29.26 -6.27 -2.15
CA LEU A 41 30.58 -6.75 -2.58
C LEU A 41 31.62 -6.81 -1.43
N PHE A 42 31.37 -6.18 -0.30
CA PHE A 42 32.25 -6.18 0.87
C PHE A 42 31.95 -7.34 1.82
N HIS A 43 32.92 -7.76 2.61
CA HIS A 43 32.83 -8.92 3.51
C HIS A 43 31.64 -8.90 4.47
N TYR A 44 31.28 -7.76 5.05
CA TYR A 44 30.08 -7.54 5.87
C TYR A 44 28.96 -6.77 5.15
N GLY A 45 29.00 -6.75 3.82
CA GLY A 45 28.19 -5.85 3.00
C GLY A 45 26.67 -5.99 3.21
N ASN A 46 26.19 -7.20 3.43
CA ASN A 46 24.75 -7.43 3.69
C ASN A 46 24.28 -6.78 5.00
N VAL A 47 25.09 -6.86 6.06
CA VAL A 47 24.75 -6.25 7.37
C VAL A 47 24.84 -4.74 7.27
N VAL A 48 25.95 -4.22 6.70
CA VAL A 48 26.13 -2.76 6.52
C VAL A 48 25.00 -2.18 5.66
N ARG A 49 24.67 -2.85 4.55
CA ARG A 49 23.56 -2.46 3.68
C ARG A 49 22.24 -2.41 4.45
N SER A 50 21.96 -3.42 5.28
CA SER A 50 20.72 -3.50 6.03
C SER A 50 20.61 -2.41 7.08
N VAL A 51 21.68 -2.16 7.83
CA VAL A 51 21.72 -1.08 8.82
C VAL A 51 21.58 0.29 8.14
N ALA A 52 22.32 0.51 7.07
CA ALA A 52 22.25 1.77 6.32
C ALA A 52 20.87 2.00 5.70
N ALA A 53 20.23 0.95 5.14
CA ALA A 53 18.89 1.05 4.59
C ALA A 53 17.85 1.41 5.65
N VAL A 54 17.93 0.81 6.83
CA VAL A 54 17.06 1.16 7.97
C VAL A 54 17.30 2.60 8.41
N ALA A 55 18.56 3.02 8.57
CA ALA A 55 18.87 4.39 8.97
C ALA A 55 18.34 5.42 7.96
N LEU A 56 18.53 5.17 6.65
CA LEU A 56 18.06 6.07 5.59
C LEU A 56 16.53 6.11 5.48
N ILE A 57 15.83 5.00 5.69
CA ILE A 57 14.35 5.02 5.69
C ILE A 57 13.80 5.83 6.86
N TRP A 58 14.42 5.72 8.05
CA TRP A 58 14.02 6.52 9.21
C TRP A 58 14.36 8.01 9.06
N LEU A 59 15.50 8.32 8.41
CA LEU A 59 15.82 9.69 8.01
C LEU A 59 14.76 10.27 7.08
N TYR A 60 14.31 9.48 6.09
CA TYR A 60 13.25 9.90 5.18
C TYR A 60 11.91 10.12 5.92
N VAL A 61 11.55 9.25 6.85
CA VAL A 61 10.35 9.41 7.69
C VAL A 61 10.42 10.67 8.55
N TRP A 62 11.60 10.98 9.09
CA TRP A 62 11.84 12.23 9.81
C TRP A 62 11.60 13.45 8.92
N LEU A 63 12.14 13.45 7.70
CA LEU A 63 11.90 14.51 6.70
C LEU A 63 10.41 14.66 6.34
N CYS A 64 9.64 13.56 6.38
CA CYS A 64 8.19 13.55 6.17
C CYS A 64 7.37 13.95 7.41
N GLY A 65 8.01 14.38 8.50
CA GLY A 65 7.35 14.84 9.73
C GLY A 65 6.69 13.71 10.53
N PHE A 66 7.23 12.48 10.50
CA PHE A 66 6.71 11.31 11.23
C PHE A 66 5.22 11.03 11.01
N SER A 67 4.73 11.20 9.77
CA SER A 67 3.33 10.87 9.50
C SER A 67 3.01 9.42 9.91
N PRO A 68 1.85 9.13 10.54
CA PRO A 68 1.54 7.79 11.07
C PRO A 68 1.64 6.69 10.01
N SER A 69 1.27 6.97 8.77
CA SER A 69 1.40 6.01 7.65
C SER A 69 2.85 5.74 7.27
N ALA A 70 3.73 6.75 7.33
CA ALA A 70 5.15 6.61 7.05
C ALA A 70 5.86 5.80 8.15
N VAL A 71 5.55 6.09 9.42
CA VAL A 71 6.09 5.34 10.57
C VAL A 71 5.74 3.86 10.48
N ARG A 72 4.47 3.52 10.21
CA ARG A 72 4.05 2.12 10.03
C ARG A 72 4.85 1.42 8.93
N ALA A 73 4.94 2.06 7.77
CA ALA A 73 5.69 1.49 6.64
C ALA A 73 7.18 1.33 6.99
N ALA A 74 7.80 2.30 7.66
CA ALA A 74 9.19 2.21 8.06
C ALA A 74 9.45 1.06 9.04
N ILE A 75 8.57 0.83 10.03
CA ILE A 75 8.69 -0.32 10.94
C ILE A 75 8.60 -1.63 10.16
N MET A 76 7.61 -1.77 9.24
CA MET A 76 7.45 -2.96 8.41
C MET A 76 8.66 -3.22 7.52
N PHE A 77 9.17 -2.19 6.84
CA PHE A 77 10.36 -2.32 5.98
C PHE A 77 11.64 -2.53 6.78
N SER A 78 11.76 -1.96 7.98
CA SER A 78 12.88 -2.25 8.89
C SER A 78 12.88 -3.72 9.32
N ALA A 79 11.72 -4.26 9.72
CA ALA A 79 11.59 -5.67 10.07
C ALA A 79 11.89 -6.59 8.87
N LEU A 80 11.42 -6.23 7.67
CA LEU A 80 11.73 -6.95 6.44
C LEU A 80 13.24 -6.93 6.14
N GLN A 81 13.89 -5.78 6.28
CA GLN A 81 15.33 -5.62 6.03
C GLN A 81 16.18 -6.43 7.02
N LEU A 82 15.79 -6.44 8.29
CA LEU A 82 16.44 -7.28 9.31
C LEU A 82 16.24 -8.78 9.04
N SER A 83 15.09 -9.17 8.50
CA SER A 83 14.83 -10.52 8.03
C SER A 83 15.82 -10.96 6.96
N PHE A 84 16.08 -10.10 5.96
CA PHE A 84 17.07 -10.38 4.92
C PHE A 84 18.49 -10.49 5.49
N ALA A 85 18.86 -9.65 6.45
CA ALA A 85 20.18 -9.71 7.09
C ALA A 85 20.39 -10.99 7.91
N SER A 86 19.31 -11.50 8.53
CA SER A 86 19.36 -12.68 9.40
C SER A 86 19.28 -14.01 8.63
N LEU A 87 19.16 -14.00 7.30
CA LEU A 87 18.95 -15.19 6.45
C LEU A 87 17.76 -16.07 6.90
N ARG A 88 16.82 -15.52 7.70
CA ARG A 88 15.63 -16.20 8.17
C ARG A 88 14.43 -15.82 7.34
N ASN A 89 13.70 -16.80 6.84
CA ASN A 89 12.44 -16.61 6.14
C ASN A 89 11.32 -16.33 7.15
N TYR A 90 11.09 -15.06 7.47
CA TYR A 90 9.93 -14.69 8.27
C TYR A 90 8.68 -14.62 7.38
N SER A 91 7.55 -15.08 7.93
CA SER A 91 6.27 -14.91 7.29
C SER A 91 5.89 -13.42 7.26
N SER A 92 5.44 -12.91 6.12
CA SER A 92 4.97 -11.52 6.00
C SER A 92 3.83 -11.20 6.96
N ILE A 93 3.01 -12.21 7.32
CA ILE A 93 1.93 -12.07 8.31
C ILE A 93 2.53 -11.86 9.71
N ASN A 94 3.61 -12.58 10.04
CA ASN A 94 4.29 -12.39 11.34
C ASN A 94 4.93 -11.00 11.43
N ILE A 95 5.50 -10.49 10.33
CA ILE A 95 6.02 -9.11 10.28
C ILE A 95 4.89 -8.10 10.49
N LEU A 96 3.74 -8.30 9.85
CA LEU A 96 2.56 -7.44 10.03
C LEU A 96 2.08 -7.46 11.49
N ALA A 97 1.93 -8.65 12.08
CA ALA A 97 1.51 -8.81 13.47
C ALA A 97 2.52 -8.21 14.47
N ALA A 98 3.81 -8.44 14.25
CA ALA A 98 4.87 -7.86 15.09
C ALA A 98 4.89 -6.34 15.00
N THR A 99 4.67 -5.77 13.80
CA THR A 99 4.57 -4.32 13.62
C THR A 99 3.37 -3.74 14.38
N ALA A 100 2.20 -4.38 14.29
CA ALA A 100 1.02 -3.97 15.05
C ALA A 100 1.30 -4.01 16.56
N PHE A 101 1.87 -5.11 17.03
CA PHE A 101 2.22 -5.28 18.45
C PHE A 101 3.17 -4.19 18.93
N VAL A 102 4.27 -3.95 18.23
CA VAL A 102 5.24 -2.91 18.60
C VAL A 102 4.56 -1.54 18.65
N MET A 103 3.76 -1.16 17.65
CA MET A 103 3.10 0.14 17.62
C MET A 103 2.10 0.29 18.78
N LEU A 104 1.32 -0.75 19.10
CA LEU A 104 0.34 -0.72 20.18
C LEU A 104 0.98 -0.74 21.58
N VAL A 105 2.19 -1.27 21.72
CA VAL A 105 2.97 -1.18 22.96
C VAL A 105 3.41 0.27 23.23
N PHE A 106 3.79 1.02 22.18
CA PHE A 106 4.19 2.41 22.31
C PHE A 106 2.98 3.36 22.47
N ASP A 107 1.89 3.08 21.77
CA ASP A 107 0.65 3.86 21.84
C ASP A 107 -0.57 2.98 21.58
N SER A 108 -1.25 2.60 22.67
CA SER A 108 -2.46 1.77 22.61
C SER A 108 -3.68 2.47 21.97
N HIS A 109 -3.70 3.82 21.94
CA HIS A 109 -4.79 4.58 21.31
C HIS A 109 -4.82 4.40 19.79
N LEU A 110 -3.70 4.00 19.16
CA LEU A 110 -3.64 3.69 17.74
C LEU A 110 -4.63 2.59 17.33
N LEU A 111 -5.04 1.72 18.23
CA LEU A 111 -6.04 0.70 17.94
C LEU A 111 -7.38 1.31 17.46
N PHE A 112 -7.73 2.49 17.96
CA PHE A 112 -8.94 3.23 17.60
C PHE A 112 -8.70 4.26 16.47
N ASP A 113 -7.45 4.43 16.04
CA ASP A 113 -7.12 5.30 14.91
C ASP A 113 -7.50 4.65 13.58
N ILE A 114 -8.38 5.32 12.84
CA ILE A 114 -8.91 4.83 11.56
C ILE A 114 -7.78 4.60 10.54
N SER A 115 -6.77 5.46 10.54
CA SER A 115 -5.64 5.35 9.64
C SER A 115 -4.80 4.09 9.95
N PHE A 116 -4.67 3.74 11.23
CA PHE A 116 -4.05 2.49 11.66
C PHE A 116 -4.88 1.29 11.19
N GLN A 117 -6.18 1.28 11.49
CA GLN A 117 -7.08 0.18 11.11
C GLN A 117 -7.09 -0.06 9.60
N LEU A 118 -7.32 0.99 8.79
CA LEU A 118 -7.34 0.90 7.33
C LEU A 118 -6.04 0.35 6.75
N SER A 119 -4.90 0.78 7.29
CA SER A 119 -3.60 0.31 6.81
C SER A 119 -3.37 -1.17 7.11
N PHE A 120 -3.65 -1.62 8.34
CA PHE A 120 -3.44 -3.02 8.71
C PHE A 120 -4.43 -3.96 8.01
N ILE A 121 -5.71 -3.55 7.87
CA ILE A 121 -6.72 -4.29 7.12
C ILE A 121 -6.31 -4.42 5.64
N ALA A 122 -5.88 -3.33 5.01
CA ALA A 122 -5.44 -3.35 3.62
C ALA A 122 -4.26 -4.30 3.41
N VAL A 123 -3.21 -4.22 4.24
CA VAL A 123 -2.04 -5.10 4.12
C VAL A 123 -2.40 -6.55 4.43
N ALA A 124 -3.23 -6.81 5.44
CA ALA A 124 -3.72 -8.15 5.74
C ALA A 124 -4.47 -8.76 4.54
N ALA A 125 -5.36 -8.00 3.90
CA ALA A 125 -6.10 -8.44 2.72
C ALA A 125 -5.16 -8.73 1.53
N ILE A 126 -4.15 -7.90 1.31
CA ILE A 126 -3.14 -8.15 0.28
C ILE A 126 -2.42 -9.48 0.55
N LEU A 127 -1.98 -9.71 1.78
CA LEU A 127 -1.25 -10.92 2.13
C LEU A 127 -2.13 -12.18 2.09
N LEU A 128 -3.39 -12.08 2.51
CA LEU A 128 -4.29 -13.23 2.63
C LEU A 128 -5.03 -13.54 1.32
N TRP A 129 -5.35 -12.52 0.49
CA TRP A 129 -6.15 -12.70 -0.71
C TRP A 129 -5.35 -12.47 -1.99
N ALA A 130 -4.70 -11.28 -2.13
CA ALA A 130 -4.02 -10.94 -3.37
C ALA A 130 -2.81 -11.84 -3.63
N VAL A 131 -1.93 -12.03 -2.65
CA VAL A 131 -0.69 -12.83 -2.83
C VAL A 131 -0.98 -14.28 -3.24
N PRO A 132 -1.94 -15.02 -2.63
CA PRO A 132 -2.31 -16.34 -3.10
C PRO A 132 -2.91 -16.36 -4.51
N LEU A 133 -3.73 -15.35 -4.86
CA LEU A 133 -4.34 -15.24 -6.19
C LEU A 133 -3.30 -14.92 -7.28
N ILE A 134 -2.36 -14.03 -7.02
CA ILE A 134 -1.27 -13.70 -7.94
C ILE A 134 -0.47 -14.96 -8.30
N ARG A 135 -0.21 -15.84 -7.32
CA ARG A 135 0.51 -17.10 -7.56
C ARG A 135 -0.26 -18.08 -8.48
N VAL A 136 -1.59 -18.02 -8.46
CA VAL A 136 -2.46 -18.87 -9.32
C VAL A 136 -2.64 -18.24 -10.69
N CYS A 137 -2.82 -16.92 -10.76
CA CYS A 137 -3.07 -16.18 -12.00
C CYS A 137 -1.81 -15.85 -12.79
N ARG A 138 -0.65 -16.38 -12.40
CA ARG A 138 0.63 -16.05 -13.02
C ARG A 138 0.63 -16.36 -14.51
N THR A 139 0.96 -15.34 -15.33
CA THR A 139 0.98 -15.44 -16.78
C THR A 139 2.42 -15.50 -17.31
N ARG A 140 2.59 -15.99 -18.54
CA ARG A 140 3.91 -16.05 -19.21
C ARG A 140 4.42 -14.66 -19.61
N ASN A 141 3.51 -13.70 -19.82
CA ASN A 141 3.86 -12.33 -20.20
C ASN A 141 4.05 -11.48 -18.94
N ARG A 142 5.28 -10.99 -18.73
CA ARG A 142 5.64 -10.17 -17.55
C ARG A 142 4.80 -8.90 -17.42
N PHE A 143 4.44 -8.25 -18.52
CA PHE A 143 3.62 -7.05 -18.50
C PHE A 143 2.21 -7.35 -18.00
N VAL A 144 1.58 -8.40 -18.53
CA VAL A 144 0.25 -8.84 -18.11
C VAL A 144 0.27 -9.30 -16.66
N ASP A 145 1.31 -10.04 -16.25
CA ASP A 145 1.48 -10.52 -14.87
C ASP A 145 1.57 -9.35 -13.86
N THR A 146 2.32 -8.30 -14.22
CA THR A 146 2.41 -7.09 -13.40
C THR A 146 1.06 -6.37 -13.33
N LEU A 147 0.38 -6.20 -14.46
CA LEU A 147 -0.93 -5.54 -14.49
C LEU A 147 -1.97 -6.29 -13.65
N VAL A 148 -2.06 -7.60 -13.81
CA VAL A 148 -2.95 -8.47 -13.01
C VAL A 148 -2.60 -8.38 -11.53
N SER A 149 -1.31 -8.38 -11.18
CA SER A 149 -0.86 -8.26 -9.79
C SER A 149 -1.30 -6.93 -9.17
N VAL A 150 -1.11 -5.81 -9.86
CA VAL A 150 -1.53 -4.48 -9.39
C VAL A 150 -3.05 -4.42 -9.24
N MET A 151 -3.80 -4.97 -10.18
CA MET A 151 -5.26 -5.05 -10.10
C MET A 151 -5.74 -5.87 -8.89
N LEU A 152 -5.15 -7.05 -8.67
CA LEU A 152 -5.51 -7.91 -7.55
C LEU A 152 -5.18 -7.27 -6.20
N VAL A 153 -4.01 -6.63 -6.08
CA VAL A 153 -3.62 -5.89 -4.86
C VAL A 153 -4.58 -4.74 -4.59
N GLY A 154 -4.88 -3.92 -5.60
CA GLY A 154 -5.81 -2.80 -5.47
C GLY A 154 -7.21 -3.25 -5.10
N THR A 155 -7.74 -4.26 -5.77
CA THR A 155 -9.08 -4.80 -5.52
C THR A 155 -9.19 -5.41 -4.12
N ALA A 156 -8.23 -6.22 -3.71
CA ALA A 156 -8.23 -6.86 -2.39
C ALA A 156 -8.20 -5.83 -1.26
N SER A 157 -7.32 -4.83 -1.37
CA SER A 157 -7.23 -3.77 -0.36
C SER A 157 -8.50 -2.93 -0.31
N THR A 158 -9.08 -2.56 -1.46
CA THR A 158 -10.31 -1.76 -1.52
C THR A 158 -11.49 -2.53 -0.93
N ILE A 159 -11.72 -3.78 -1.33
CA ILE A 159 -12.83 -4.59 -0.80
C ILE A 159 -12.73 -4.72 0.72
N ALA A 160 -11.55 -4.98 1.25
CA ALA A 160 -11.36 -5.15 2.69
C ALA A 160 -11.58 -3.85 3.48
N THR A 161 -11.31 -2.70 2.89
CA THR A 161 -11.45 -1.39 3.57
C THR A 161 -12.83 -0.77 3.40
N ILE A 162 -13.65 -1.19 2.42
CA ILE A 162 -15.00 -0.66 2.17
C ILE A 162 -15.85 -0.57 3.44
N PRO A 163 -15.99 -1.61 4.30
CA PRO A 163 -16.87 -1.54 5.47
C PRO A 163 -16.48 -0.40 6.41
N LEU A 164 -15.18 -0.22 6.66
CA LEU A 164 -14.68 0.81 7.56
C LEU A 164 -14.73 2.21 6.93
N VAL A 165 -14.43 2.31 5.63
CA VAL A 165 -14.51 3.57 4.88
C VAL A 165 -15.94 4.07 4.81
N SER A 166 -16.92 3.18 4.55
CA SER A 166 -18.34 3.55 4.45
C SER A 166 -18.91 3.99 5.78
N SER A 167 -18.51 3.40 6.90
CA SER A 167 -18.99 3.82 8.23
C SER A 167 -18.38 5.15 8.68
N THR A 168 -17.14 5.45 8.24
CA THR A 168 -16.40 6.62 8.72
C THR A 168 -16.57 7.84 7.82
N PHE A 169 -16.49 7.63 6.51
CA PHE A 169 -16.49 8.72 5.53
C PHE A 169 -17.83 8.84 4.78
N SER A 170 -18.74 7.88 4.95
CA SER A 170 -20.06 7.86 4.31
C SER A 170 -20.01 7.91 2.76
N ILE A 171 -18.87 7.66 2.17
CA ILE A 171 -18.66 7.70 0.72
C ILE A 171 -17.95 6.41 0.29
N VAL A 172 -18.58 5.66 -0.60
CA VAL A 172 -17.99 4.50 -1.26
C VAL A 172 -17.86 4.80 -2.75
N SER A 173 -16.64 4.82 -3.26
CA SER A 173 -16.39 5.00 -4.70
C SER A 173 -16.21 3.64 -5.37
N ILE A 174 -17.20 3.24 -6.17
CA ILE A 174 -17.08 2.00 -6.99
C ILE A 174 -16.10 2.23 -8.14
N VAL A 175 -16.11 3.43 -8.72
CA VAL A 175 -15.15 3.79 -9.78
C VAL A 175 -13.72 3.77 -9.27
N GLY A 176 -13.51 4.05 -7.98
CA GLY A 176 -12.21 3.93 -7.33
C GLY A 176 -11.60 2.53 -7.47
N ILE A 177 -12.41 1.46 -7.41
CA ILE A 177 -11.90 0.09 -7.58
C ILE A 177 -11.24 -0.09 -8.94
N LEU A 178 -11.82 0.47 -9.99
CA LEU A 178 -11.33 0.35 -11.36
C LEU A 178 -10.17 1.30 -11.65
N ILE A 179 -10.22 2.52 -11.10
CA ILE A 179 -9.26 3.58 -11.45
C ILE A 179 -8.03 3.60 -10.55
N ASN A 180 -8.16 3.14 -9.29
CA ASN A 180 -7.06 3.09 -8.33
C ASN A 180 -5.79 2.42 -8.88
N PRO A 181 -5.86 1.25 -9.55
CA PRO A 181 -4.67 0.62 -10.10
C PRO A 181 -3.92 1.51 -11.10
N LEU A 182 -4.65 2.20 -11.97
CA LEU A 182 -4.07 3.13 -12.94
C LEU A 182 -3.46 4.37 -12.25
N VAL A 183 -4.21 4.96 -11.33
CA VAL A 183 -3.79 6.16 -10.59
C VAL A 183 -2.57 5.85 -9.72
N ILE A 184 -2.53 4.69 -9.06
CA ILE A 184 -1.37 4.22 -8.29
C ILE A 184 -0.16 4.02 -9.20
N LEU A 185 -0.33 3.45 -10.38
CA LEU A 185 0.77 3.27 -11.34
C LEU A 185 1.35 4.62 -11.78
N LEU A 186 0.48 5.59 -12.11
CA LEU A 186 0.88 6.94 -12.49
C LEU A 186 1.54 7.68 -11.32
N ALA A 187 1.01 7.55 -10.10
CA ALA A 187 1.60 8.13 -8.89
C ALA A 187 3.01 7.59 -8.64
N ASN A 188 3.22 6.27 -8.81
CA ASN A 188 4.53 5.64 -8.71
C ASN A 188 5.50 6.18 -9.77
N ALA A 189 5.04 6.28 -11.02
CA ALA A 189 5.85 6.82 -12.11
C ALA A 189 6.20 8.30 -11.88
N THR A 190 5.26 9.09 -11.39
CA THR A 190 5.48 10.50 -11.01
C THR A 190 6.53 10.62 -9.92
N LEU A 191 6.42 9.83 -8.84
CA LEU A 191 7.36 9.88 -7.74
C LEU A 191 8.75 9.43 -8.17
N LEU A 192 8.85 8.30 -8.87
CA LEU A 192 10.12 7.75 -9.33
C LEU A 192 10.83 8.71 -10.29
N SER A 193 10.13 9.20 -11.32
CA SER A 193 10.70 10.15 -12.29
C SER A 193 11.01 11.50 -11.63
N GLY A 194 10.19 11.95 -10.67
CA GLY A 194 10.45 13.15 -9.89
C GLY A 194 11.74 13.07 -9.07
N ILE A 195 11.96 11.95 -8.37
CA ILE A 195 13.22 11.72 -7.64
C ILE A 195 14.41 11.66 -8.62
N LEU A 196 14.27 10.92 -9.71
CA LEU A 196 15.35 10.79 -10.71
C LEU A 196 15.66 12.08 -11.45
N THR A 197 14.77 13.08 -11.41
CA THR A 197 15.00 14.42 -11.99
C THR A 197 16.21 15.12 -11.36
N PHE A 198 16.50 14.87 -10.08
CA PHE A 198 17.71 15.40 -9.44
C PHE A 198 19.02 14.92 -10.10
N ALA A 199 19.03 13.71 -10.65
CA ALA A 199 20.16 13.15 -11.38
C ALA A 199 20.08 13.44 -12.90
N ILE A 200 18.88 13.37 -13.46
CA ILE A 200 18.62 13.51 -14.90
C ILE A 200 17.46 14.51 -15.09
N PRO A 201 17.74 15.82 -15.28
CA PRO A 201 16.69 16.86 -15.35
C PRO A 201 15.61 16.63 -16.42
N ARG A 202 15.94 15.93 -17.51
CA ARG A 202 14.97 15.60 -18.59
C ARG A 202 13.81 14.71 -18.10
N LEU A 203 13.99 13.94 -17.04
CA LEU A 203 12.94 13.09 -16.46
C LEU A 203 11.84 13.90 -15.77
N GLY A 204 12.08 15.19 -15.46
CA GLY A 204 11.08 16.08 -14.92
C GLY A 204 9.86 16.25 -15.85
N ALA A 205 10.08 16.24 -17.16
CA ALA A 205 8.97 16.27 -18.14
C ALA A 205 8.08 15.02 -18.02
N ILE A 206 8.66 13.86 -17.77
CA ILE A 206 7.92 12.61 -17.55
C ILE A 206 7.11 12.68 -16.26
N ALA A 207 7.72 13.23 -15.19
CA ALA A 207 7.02 13.40 -13.91
C ALA A 207 5.80 14.31 -14.06
N VAL A 208 5.94 15.44 -14.73
CA VAL A 208 4.82 16.37 -15.01
C VAL A 208 3.76 15.67 -15.85
N TRP A 209 4.14 15.00 -16.94
CA TRP A 209 3.22 14.27 -17.80
C TRP A 209 2.42 13.19 -17.02
N CYS A 210 3.09 12.38 -16.20
CA CYS A 210 2.41 11.39 -15.38
C CYS A 210 1.44 12.02 -14.37
N ALA A 211 1.85 13.13 -13.73
CA ALA A 211 1.00 13.86 -12.78
C ALA A 211 -0.26 14.46 -13.47
N GLU A 212 -0.10 15.00 -14.66
CA GLU A 212 -1.24 15.50 -15.44
C GLU A 212 -2.22 14.39 -15.81
N TRP A 213 -1.72 13.24 -16.28
CA TRP A 213 -2.58 12.10 -16.58
C TRP A 213 -3.25 11.53 -15.35
N GLN A 214 -2.54 11.50 -14.21
CA GLN A 214 -3.13 11.13 -12.92
C GLN A 214 -4.30 12.06 -12.57
N ASN A 215 -4.12 13.37 -12.66
CA ASN A 215 -5.17 14.34 -12.38
C ASN A 215 -6.35 14.20 -13.34
N ARG A 216 -6.11 14.06 -14.65
CA ARG A 216 -7.16 13.81 -15.65
C ARG A 216 -7.95 12.53 -15.36
N ALA A 217 -7.27 11.45 -14.99
CA ALA A 217 -7.92 10.20 -14.64
C ALA A 217 -8.82 10.35 -13.41
N VAL A 218 -8.36 11.05 -12.38
CA VAL A 218 -9.13 11.36 -11.17
C VAL A 218 -10.33 12.27 -11.49
N GLU A 219 -10.13 13.30 -12.31
CA GLU A 219 -11.20 14.21 -12.75
C GLU A 219 -12.28 13.48 -13.56
N TRP A 220 -11.86 12.63 -14.48
CA TRP A 220 -12.78 11.80 -15.25
C TRP A 220 -13.58 10.87 -14.33
N ALA A 221 -12.93 10.19 -13.38
CA ALA A 221 -13.59 9.32 -12.40
C ALA A 221 -14.60 10.07 -11.53
N ALA A 222 -14.22 11.28 -11.07
CA ALA A 222 -15.09 12.12 -10.24
C ALA A 222 -16.30 12.67 -11.04
N SER A 223 -16.20 12.80 -12.38
CA SER A 223 -17.28 13.29 -13.24
C SER A 223 -18.31 12.23 -13.62
N LEU A 224 -18.03 10.95 -13.35
CA LEU A 224 -18.95 9.88 -13.72
C LEU A 224 -20.21 9.91 -12.83
N PRO A 225 -21.42 9.99 -13.43
CA PRO A 225 -22.65 9.84 -12.68
C PRO A 225 -22.67 8.43 -12.07
N TYR A 226 -23.07 8.33 -10.80
CA TYR A 226 -23.07 7.08 -10.04
C TYR A 226 -21.67 6.51 -9.69
N GLY A 227 -20.59 7.29 -9.85
CA GLY A 227 -19.24 6.86 -9.51
C GLY A 227 -18.99 6.69 -8.01
N HIS A 228 -19.78 7.35 -7.19
CA HIS A 228 -19.74 7.27 -5.73
C HIS A 228 -21.16 7.22 -5.16
N PHE A 229 -21.30 6.45 -4.10
CA PHE A 229 -22.55 6.35 -3.35
C PHE A 229 -22.31 6.80 -1.92
N SER A 230 -23.23 7.61 -1.39
CA SER A 230 -23.26 7.93 0.03
C SER A 230 -23.99 6.80 0.76
N ILE A 231 -23.22 5.86 1.31
CA ILE A 231 -23.74 4.75 2.11
C ILE A 231 -23.07 4.82 3.48
N THR A 232 -23.86 5.04 4.52
CA THR A 232 -23.42 4.89 5.90
C THR A 232 -23.77 3.51 6.39
N LEU A 233 -22.76 2.66 6.60
CA LEU A 233 -23.00 1.37 7.24
C LEU A 233 -23.08 1.57 8.77
N PRO A 234 -24.11 1.01 9.43
CA PRO A 234 -24.17 0.99 10.88
C PRO A 234 -23.04 0.08 11.43
N GLU A 235 -22.58 0.33 12.65
CA GLU A 235 -21.45 -0.39 13.25
C GLU A 235 -21.61 -1.92 13.24
N TRP A 236 -22.83 -2.42 13.53
CA TRP A 236 -23.10 -3.86 13.48
C TRP A 236 -22.89 -4.47 12.10
N ALA A 237 -23.19 -3.73 11.02
CA ALA A 237 -23.00 -4.20 9.65
C ALA A 237 -21.51 -4.27 9.27
N VAL A 238 -20.67 -3.37 9.80
CA VAL A 238 -19.22 -3.40 9.66
C VAL A 238 -18.65 -4.67 10.30
N TRP A 239 -19.05 -4.95 11.55
CA TRP A 239 -18.61 -6.16 12.25
C TRP A 239 -19.08 -7.44 11.55
N LEU A 240 -20.32 -7.46 11.06
CA LEU A 240 -20.84 -8.59 10.27
C LEU A 240 -20.04 -8.79 8.98
N ALA A 241 -19.74 -7.72 8.26
CA ALA A 241 -18.92 -7.80 7.03
C ALA A 241 -17.55 -8.40 7.32
N TYR A 242 -16.84 -7.96 8.37
CA TYR A 242 -15.56 -8.55 8.74
C TYR A 242 -15.66 -9.99 9.23
N ALA A 243 -16.73 -10.36 9.95
CA ALA A 243 -16.96 -11.74 10.35
C ALA A 243 -17.14 -12.65 9.12
N VAL A 244 -17.93 -12.20 8.14
CA VAL A 244 -18.11 -12.92 6.87
C VAL A 244 -16.78 -13.03 6.10
N MET A 245 -16.03 -11.95 5.97
CA MET A 245 -14.73 -11.96 5.30
C MET A 245 -13.74 -12.93 6.00
N ALA A 246 -13.68 -12.91 7.32
CA ALA A 246 -12.84 -13.82 8.10
C ALA A 246 -13.25 -15.28 7.89
N THR A 247 -14.55 -15.56 7.93
CA THR A 247 -15.09 -16.92 7.73
C THR A 247 -14.76 -17.44 6.33
N VAL A 248 -15.01 -16.64 5.29
CA VAL A 248 -14.71 -17.01 3.88
C VAL A 248 -13.21 -17.24 3.71
N THR A 249 -12.38 -16.38 4.31
CA THR A 249 -10.91 -16.54 4.26
C THR A 249 -10.47 -17.83 4.92
N THR A 250 -10.99 -18.13 6.11
CA THR A 250 -10.67 -19.34 6.85
C THR A 250 -11.08 -20.60 6.07
N LEU A 251 -12.31 -20.63 5.53
CA LEU A 251 -12.79 -21.72 4.70
C LEU A 251 -11.92 -21.92 3.46
N PHE A 252 -11.55 -20.84 2.77
CA PHE A 252 -10.66 -20.90 1.61
C PHE A 252 -9.32 -21.57 1.93
N PHE A 253 -8.71 -21.25 3.07
CA PHE A 253 -7.45 -21.87 3.47
C PHE A 253 -7.61 -23.31 3.92
N LEU A 254 -8.71 -23.68 4.59
CA LEU A 254 -9.01 -25.06 4.97
C LEU A 254 -9.14 -25.98 3.75
N PHE A 255 -9.98 -25.59 2.76
CA PHE A 255 -10.16 -26.35 1.54
C PHE A 255 -8.89 -26.44 0.68
N ARG A 256 -8.03 -25.42 0.74
CA ARG A 256 -6.75 -25.44 0.02
C ARG A 256 -5.71 -26.33 0.70
N GLY A 257 -5.78 -26.47 2.03
CA GLY A 257 -4.92 -27.35 2.83
C GLY A 257 -5.19 -28.83 2.55
N GLU A 258 -6.46 -29.22 2.36
CA GLU A 258 -6.86 -30.62 2.04
C GLU A 258 -6.37 -31.06 0.65
N LYS A 259 -6.32 -30.18 -0.34
CA LYS A 259 -5.81 -30.52 -1.71
C LYS A 259 -4.29 -30.69 -1.79
N ARG A 260 -3.55 -30.43 -0.71
CA ARG A 260 -2.09 -30.58 -0.67
C ARG A 260 -1.63 -31.78 0.17
N ARG A 261 -2.55 -32.51 0.80
CA ARG A 261 -2.33 -33.82 1.41
C ARG A 261 -2.78 -34.92 0.45
#